data_e84adae54321959d9aba352b3a38b6c7
#
_entry.id   e84adae54321959d9aba352b3a38b6c7
#
_cell.length_a   1.000
_cell.length_b   1.000
_cell.length_c   1.000
_cell.angle_alpha   90.00
_cell.angle_beta   90.00
_cell.angle_gamma   90.00
#
_symmetry.space_group_name_H-M   'P 1'
#
loop_
_entity.id
_entity.type
_entity.pdbx_description
1 polymer ?
#
loop_
_entity_poly.entity_id
_entity_poly.type
_entity_poly.pdbx_seq_one_letter_code
_entity_poly.pdbx_strand_id
1 'polypeptide(L)'
;DPEKNIVSYWTMGFNQHTRGVWVNQMMYNVHLLTGKISKPGCGPFSLTGQPSACGTAREVGTFVHRLPADMVVTNPKHVATAEKIWKLPTGVIPTVPGYSAVQQSRALKDGKMNFLWQMCTNNMQGGPNINEEIFPGWRNPENFIVVSDPYPSASAVSADLILPTCMWVEKEGGYGNAERRTQLWRQQVKGPGDARSDLWQIVEFSKYFKTDEVWPEEVLAKNPEYRGKTLYEVLYLNDQVNQYQIPTDIPGYLNDEAEHFGFYLQKGLF
;
A
#
# COMPACT_ATOMS: atom_id res chain seq x y z
N ASP A 1 -5.81 12.01 40.69
CA ASP A 1 -5.47 11.16 41.84
C ASP A 1 -4.07 10.59 41.62
N PRO A 2 -3.08 10.95 42.47
CA PRO A 2 -1.69 10.48 42.33
C PRO A 2 -1.52 8.97 42.52
N GLU A 3 -2.41 8.32 43.25
CA GLU A 3 -2.30 6.89 43.56
C GLU A 3 -2.90 5.98 42.48
N LYS A 4 -3.77 6.51 41.62
CA LYS A 4 -4.41 5.70 40.56
C LYS A 4 -3.53 5.59 39.32
N ASN A 5 -3.51 4.39 38.74
CA ASN A 5 -2.92 4.13 37.46
C ASN A 5 -3.80 4.65 36.33
N ILE A 6 -3.18 5.18 35.28
CA ILE A 6 -3.88 5.73 34.13
C ILE A 6 -3.25 5.22 32.85
N VAL A 7 -4.04 4.61 31.99
CA VAL A 7 -3.69 4.27 30.61
C VAL A 7 -4.58 5.07 29.68
N SER A 8 -3.99 5.79 28.74
CA SER A 8 -4.75 6.50 27.69
C SER A 8 -4.61 5.74 26.37
N TYR A 9 -5.73 5.30 25.83
CA TYR A 9 -5.79 4.67 24.51
C TYR A 9 -6.10 5.70 23.45
N TRP A 10 -5.38 5.63 22.34
CA TRP A 10 -5.59 6.50 21.18
C TRP A 10 -5.25 5.77 19.89
N THR A 11 -5.73 6.29 18.76
CA THR A 11 -5.44 5.74 17.43
C THR A 11 -5.63 6.80 16.35
N MET A 12 -6.10 6.43 15.18
CA MET A 12 -6.20 7.28 13.98
C MET A 12 -7.05 8.55 14.18
N GLY A 13 -7.99 8.55 15.11
CA GLY A 13 -8.72 9.75 15.51
C GLY A 13 -7.83 10.90 15.98
N PHE A 14 -6.62 10.60 16.48
CA PHE A 14 -5.61 11.60 16.83
C PHE A 14 -4.64 11.86 15.68
N ASN A 15 -3.94 10.82 15.20
CA ASN A 15 -2.82 10.99 14.29
C ASN A 15 -3.21 11.29 12.83
N GLN A 16 -4.42 11.00 12.40
CA GLN A 16 -4.91 11.31 11.05
C GLN A 16 -5.60 12.69 10.95
N HIS A 17 -5.13 13.66 11.71
CA HIS A 17 -5.55 15.06 11.65
C HIS A 17 -4.39 15.95 11.18
N THR A 18 -4.71 17.15 10.70
CA THR A 18 -3.73 18.14 10.24
C THR A 18 -2.63 18.42 11.28
N ARG A 19 -3.00 18.39 12.58
CA ARG A 19 -2.08 18.56 13.72
C ARG A 19 -1.96 17.28 14.56
N GLY A 20 -2.08 16.12 13.97
CA GLY A 20 -2.11 14.83 14.66
C GLY A 20 -0.89 14.57 15.53
N VAL A 21 0.31 14.92 15.06
CA VAL A 21 1.56 14.80 15.85
C VAL A 21 1.49 15.64 17.13
N TRP A 22 0.97 16.86 17.07
CA TRP A 22 0.84 17.72 18.25
C TRP A 22 -0.18 17.19 19.25
N VAL A 23 -1.30 16.63 18.76
CA VAL A 23 -2.30 15.99 19.63
C VAL A 23 -1.70 14.80 20.37
N ASN A 24 -0.91 13.97 19.68
CA ASN A 24 -0.19 12.86 20.29
C ASN A 24 0.81 13.35 21.35
N GLN A 25 1.58 14.41 21.04
CA GLN A 25 2.51 15.01 22.00
C GLN A 25 1.79 15.55 23.23
N MET A 26 0.63 16.15 23.07
CA MET A 26 -0.17 16.61 24.20
C MET A 26 -0.61 15.46 25.10
N MET A 27 -1.01 14.31 24.52
CA MET A 27 -1.30 13.11 25.29
C MET A 27 -0.09 12.63 26.08
N TYR A 28 1.10 12.59 25.45
CA TYR A 28 2.33 12.23 26.15
C TYR A 28 2.68 13.21 27.25
N ASN A 29 2.50 14.51 27.02
CA ASN A 29 2.75 15.56 28.02
C ASN A 29 1.88 15.39 29.26
N VAL A 30 0.61 15.01 29.12
CA VAL A 30 -0.27 14.72 30.27
C VAL A 30 0.31 13.59 31.13
N HIS A 31 0.77 12.51 30.49
CA HIS A 31 1.38 11.39 31.21
C HIS A 31 2.74 11.77 31.86
N LEU A 32 3.54 12.56 31.16
CA LEU A 32 4.82 13.04 31.69
C LEU A 32 4.62 13.97 32.89
N LEU A 33 3.76 14.97 32.77
CA LEU A 33 3.47 15.94 33.85
C LEU A 33 2.90 15.29 35.10
N THR A 34 2.13 14.22 34.94
CA THR A 34 1.52 13.52 36.07
C THR A 34 2.36 12.37 36.59
N GLY A 35 3.54 12.10 35.99
CA GLY A 35 4.39 10.97 36.34
C GLY A 35 3.75 9.60 36.08
N LYS A 36 2.77 9.53 35.15
CA LYS A 36 2.01 8.33 34.80
C LYS A 36 2.52 7.69 33.48
N ILE A 37 3.85 7.60 33.36
CA ILE A 37 4.52 6.99 32.21
C ILE A 37 5.60 6.02 32.69
N SER A 38 5.87 4.98 31.91
CA SER A 38 6.90 3.95 32.21
C SER A 38 6.75 3.27 33.56
N LYS A 39 5.54 3.17 34.05
CA LYS A 39 5.18 2.42 35.27
C LYS A 39 4.16 1.36 34.91
N PRO A 40 4.14 0.19 35.58
CA PRO A 40 3.09 -0.81 35.37
C PRO A 40 1.69 -0.19 35.51
N GLY A 41 0.84 -0.41 34.51
CA GLY A 41 -0.52 0.14 34.43
C GLY A 41 -0.60 1.64 34.14
N CYS A 42 0.48 2.29 33.68
CA CYS A 42 0.48 3.71 33.32
C CYS A 42 1.14 3.96 31.97
N GLY A 43 0.51 4.79 31.16
CA GLY A 43 1.11 5.28 29.91
C GLY A 43 0.11 5.60 28.80
N PRO A 44 0.55 6.33 27.78
CA PRO A 44 -0.16 6.49 26.52
C PRO A 44 0.03 5.23 25.66
N PHE A 45 -1.04 4.70 25.08
CA PHE A 45 -1.02 3.47 24.33
C PHE A 45 -1.70 3.66 22.97
N SER A 46 -0.93 3.50 21.89
CA SER A 46 -1.47 3.55 20.54
C SER A 46 -2.12 2.22 20.15
N LEU A 47 -3.42 2.25 19.91
CA LEU A 47 -4.16 1.10 19.39
C LEU A 47 -4.33 1.27 17.87
N THR A 48 -3.32 0.92 17.11
CA THR A 48 -3.40 0.90 15.66
C THR A 48 -4.41 -0.17 15.23
N GLY A 49 -5.52 0.25 14.63
CA GLY A 49 -6.65 -0.65 14.37
C GLY A 49 -6.47 -1.60 13.18
N GLN A 50 -5.64 -1.24 12.22
CA GLN A 50 -5.42 -2.02 11.01
C GLN A 50 -4.51 -3.23 11.31
N PRO A 51 -4.90 -4.46 10.92
CA PRO A 51 -4.15 -5.68 11.25
C PRO A 51 -2.70 -5.68 10.79
N SER A 52 -2.40 -5.06 9.65
CA SER A 52 -1.06 -5.02 9.07
C SER A 52 -0.48 -3.61 8.98
N ALA A 53 -0.87 -2.68 9.83
CA ALA A 53 -0.33 -1.31 9.74
C ALA A 53 1.20 -1.27 9.88
N CYS A 54 1.78 -2.07 10.77
CA CYS A 54 3.23 -2.19 10.89
C CYS A 54 3.86 -2.84 9.66
N GLY A 55 3.26 -3.92 9.15
CA GLY A 55 3.71 -4.61 7.94
C GLY A 55 3.64 -3.72 6.70
N THR A 56 2.49 -3.13 6.43
CA THR A 56 2.30 -2.25 5.27
C THR A 56 3.19 -1.01 5.31
N ALA A 57 3.26 -0.33 6.45
CA ALA A 57 4.00 0.93 6.55
C ALA A 57 5.52 0.74 6.55
N ARG A 58 6.02 -0.30 7.20
CA ARG A 58 7.45 -0.51 7.44
C ARG A 58 8.05 -1.62 6.60
N GLU A 59 7.44 -2.80 6.62
CA GLU A 59 7.99 -3.98 5.96
C GLU A 59 7.81 -3.89 4.44
N VAL A 60 6.63 -3.49 3.97
CA VAL A 60 6.34 -3.34 2.54
C VAL A 60 6.70 -1.94 2.02
N GLY A 61 6.52 -0.89 2.84
CA GLY A 61 6.87 0.47 2.46
C GLY A 61 5.86 1.14 1.56
N THR A 62 4.58 1.15 1.95
CA THR A 62 3.48 1.68 1.12
C THR A 62 3.40 3.20 1.03
N PHE A 63 4.14 3.95 1.83
CA PHE A 63 4.15 5.41 1.72
C PHE A 63 5.00 5.90 0.54
N VAL A 64 4.62 7.02 -0.04
CA VAL A 64 5.25 7.61 -1.24
C VAL A 64 6.77 7.89 -1.13
N HIS A 65 7.31 7.92 0.07
CA HIS A 65 8.74 8.13 0.35
C HIS A 65 9.46 6.85 0.80
N ARG A 66 8.74 5.73 0.89
CA ARG A 66 9.25 4.48 1.47
C ARG A 66 9.59 3.44 0.41
N LEU A 67 10.52 2.59 0.79
CA LEU A 67 10.83 1.29 0.23
C LEU A 67 10.66 0.23 1.33
N PRO A 68 10.62 -1.07 1.02
CA PRO A 68 10.55 -2.11 2.03
C PRO A 68 11.64 -2.01 3.12
N ALA A 69 11.36 -2.58 4.29
CA ALA A 69 12.28 -2.67 5.42
C ALA A 69 12.77 -1.31 5.96
N ASP A 70 11.85 -0.36 6.09
CA ASP A 70 12.10 1.02 6.55
C ASP A 70 13.07 1.84 5.66
N MET A 71 13.42 1.34 4.48
CA MET A 71 14.21 2.10 3.51
C MET A 71 13.42 3.28 2.94
N VAL A 72 14.12 4.27 2.37
CA VAL A 72 13.52 5.47 1.79
C VAL A 72 14.07 5.74 0.39
N VAL A 73 13.22 6.25 -0.50
CA VAL A 73 13.58 6.54 -1.90
C VAL A 73 14.61 7.66 -2.04
N THR A 74 14.70 8.56 -1.07
CA THR A 74 15.67 9.68 -1.07
C THR A 74 17.10 9.27 -0.70
N ASN A 75 17.32 8.03 -0.27
CA ASN A 75 18.64 7.52 0.05
C ASN A 75 19.16 6.64 -1.10
N PRO A 76 20.21 7.06 -1.83
CA PRO A 76 20.71 6.30 -2.98
C PRO A 76 21.16 4.87 -2.65
N LYS A 77 21.66 4.62 -1.43
CA LYS A 77 22.04 3.26 -1.00
C LYS A 77 20.83 2.36 -0.83
N HIS A 78 19.72 2.92 -0.32
CA HIS A 78 18.47 2.16 -0.18
C HIS A 78 17.87 1.83 -1.55
N VAL A 79 17.86 2.79 -2.48
CA VAL A 79 17.41 2.56 -3.85
C VAL A 79 18.25 1.47 -4.52
N ALA A 80 19.57 1.58 -4.49
CA ALA A 80 20.46 0.55 -5.06
C ALA A 80 20.26 -0.84 -4.43
N THR A 81 19.98 -0.90 -3.12
CA THR A 81 19.66 -2.15 -2.43
C THR A 81 18.36 -2.76 -2.94
N ALA A 82 17.30 -1.95 -3.07
CA ALA A 82 16.00 -2.40 -3.56
C ALA A 82 16.09 -2.86 -5.03
N GLU A 83 16.74 -2.10 -5.89
CA GLU A 83 16.96 -2.47 -7.30
C GLU A 83 17.71 -3.80 -7.42
N LYS A 84 18.76 -3.98 -6.61
CA LYS A 84 19.50 -5.24 -6.57
C LYS A 84 18.64 -6.43 -6.14
N ILE A 85 17.84 -6.27 -5.07
CA ILE A 85 16.97 -7.34 -4.55
C ILE A 85 15.89 -7.70 -5.57
N TRP A 86 15.32 -6.69 -6.20
CA TRP A 86 14.27 -6.87 -7.21
C TRP A 86 14.79 -7.20 -8.61
N LYS A 87 16.12 -7.29 -8.77
CA LYS A 87 16.79 -7.54 -10.06
C LYS A 87 16.37 -6.53 -11.13
N LEU A 88 16.24 -5.29 -10.74
CA LEU A 88 15.95 -4.16 -11.64
C LEU A 88 17.23 -3.47 -12.09
N PRO A 89 17.26 -2.89 -13.29
CA PRO A 89 18.33 -2.00 -13.71
C PRO A 89 18.45 -0.78 -12.80
N THR A 90 19.66 -0.28 -12.64
CA THR A 90 19.90 0.93 -11.86
C THR A 90 19.20 2.14 -12.49
N GLY A 91 18.45 2.89 -11.69
CA GLY A 91 17.76 4.12 -12.09
C GLY A 91 16.29 3.91 -12.46
N VAL A 92 15.74 2.71 -12.31
CA VAL A 92 14.30 2.45 -12.51
C VAL A 92 13.47 3.03 -11.36
N ILE A 93 13.98 2.93 -10.13
CA ILE A 93 13.26 3.43 -8.95
C ILE A 93 13.50 4.94 -8.84
N PRO A 94 12.43 5.77 -8.84
CA PRO A 94 12.55 7.21 -8.62
C PRO A 94 13.17 7.55 -7.27
N THR A 95 14.07 8.55 -7.23
CA THR A 95 14.75 8.99 -6.01
C THR A 95 14.03 10.12 -5.28
N VAL A 96 12.88 10.55 -5.79
CA VAL A 96 12.03 11.57 -5.19
C VAL A 96 10.70 10.98 -4.77
N PRO A 97 10.14 11.40 -3.61
CA PRO A 97 8.82 10.97 -3.21
C PRO A 97 7.74 11.38 -4.21
N GLY A 98 6.76 10.51 -4.42
CA GLY A 98 5.56 10.86 -5.17
C GLY A 98 4.60 11.79 -4.40
N TYR A 99 3.43 12.03 -4.94
CA TYR A 99 2.41 12.85 -4.29
C TYR A 99 1.80 12.14 -3.06
N SER A 100 1.71 12.86 -1.95
CA SER A 100 0.87 12.42 -0.81
C SER A 100 -0.61 12.38 -1.20
N ALA A 101 -1.46 11.72 -0.42
CA ALA A 101 -2.88 11.58 -0.72
C ALA A 101 -3.59 12.93 -0.99
N VAL A 102 -3.27 13.97 -0.22
CA VAL A 102 -3.81 15.32 -0.46
C VAL A 102 -3.25 15.93 -1.75
N GLN A 103 -1.96 15.74 -2.01
CA GLN A 103 -1.35 16.24 -3.24
C GLN A 103 -1.88 15.51 -4.49
N GLN A 104 -2.19 14.21 -4.40
CA GLN A 104 -2.84 13.46 -5.49
C GLN A 104 -4.22 14.05 -5.80
N SER A 105 -5.03 14.32 -4.78
CA SER A 105 -6.34 14.94 -4.96
C SER A 105 -6.24 16.32 -5.64
N ARG A 106 -5.27 17.14 -5.21
CA ARG A 106 -4.98 18.43 -5.85
C ARG A 106 -4.48 18.29 -7.28
N ALA A 107 -3.61 17.30 -7.53
CA ALA A 107 -3.09 17.05 -8.86
C ALA A 107 -4.20 16.63 -9.85
N LEU A 108 -5.18 15.83 -9.40
CA LEU A 108 -6.37 15.52 -10.17
C LEU A 108 -7.23 16.75 -10.45
N LYS A 109 -7.47 17.57 -9.42
CA LYS A 109 -8.22 18.81 -9.52
C LYS A 109 -7.57 19.81 -10.49
N ASP A 110 -6.24 19.91 -10.42
CA ASP A 110 -5.44 20.87 -11.22
C ASP A 110 -5.09 20.34 -12.62
N GLY A 111 -5.56 19.16 -13.02
CA GLY A 111 -5.28 18.55 -14.31
C GLY A 111 -3.84 18.09 -14.49
N LYS A 112 -3.07 17.96 -13.40
CA LYS A 112 -1.68 17.40 -13.41
C LYS A 112 -1.67 15.87 -13.40
N MET A 113 -2.76 15.26 -13.00
CA MET A 113 -3.08 13.85 -13.10
C MET A 113 -4.48 13.74 -13.71
N ASN A 114 -4.69 12.74 -14.54
CA ASN A 114 -5.97 12.44 -15.16
C ASN A 114 -6.41 10.98 -14.95
N PHE A 115 -5.64 10.21 -14.18
CA PHE A 115 -5.94 8.83 -13.82
C PHE A 115 -5.70 8.62 -12.33
N LEU A 116 -6.65 7.97 -11.66
CA LEU A 116 -6.51 7.52 -10.28
C LEU A 116 -7.09 6.12 -10.15
N TRP A 117 -6.29 5.18 -9.63
CA TRP A 117 -6.77 3.88 -9.18
C TRP A 117 -6.73 3.82 -7.66
N GLN A 118 -7.89 3.81 -7.04
CA GLN A 118 -8.05 3.74 -5.59
C GLN A 118 -8.42 2.32 -5.17
N MET A 119 -7.69 1.79 -4.20
CA MET A 119 -7.91 0.44 -3.67
C MET A 119 -8.23 0.47 -2.19
N CYS A 120 -9.29 -0.24 -1.77
CA CYS A 120 -9.62 -0.54 -0.37
C CYS A 120 -9.66 0.67 0.58
N THR A 121 -10.01 1.85 0.07
CA THR A 121 -10.22 3.06 0.86
C THR A 121 -11.41 3.84 0.32
N ASN A 122 -11.98 4.75 1.11
CA ASN A 122 -13.20 5.49 0.76
C ASN A 122 -12.98 7.00 0.91
N ASN A 123 -12.13 7.57 0.04
CA ASN A 123 -11.77 8.98 0.10
C ASN A 123 -12.95 9.92 -0.17
N MET A 124 -13.95 9.49 -0.93
CA MET A 124 -15.18 10.27 -1.19
C MET A 124 -16.05 10.46 0.06
N GLN A 125 -15.75 9.72 1.14
CA GLN A 125 -16.42 9.86 2.43
C GLN A 125 -15.45 10.25 3.54
N GLY A 126 -14.26 9.67 3.57
CA GLY A 126 -13.30 9.81 4.67
C GLY A 126 -12.14 10.76 4.40
N GLY A 127 -12.04 11.33 3.21
CA GLY A 127 -10.93 12.22 2.87
C GLY A 127 -11.08 13.62 3.48
N PRO A 128 -9.96 14.35 3.66
CA PRO A 128 -10.00 15.70 4.21
C PRO A 128 -10.56 16.69 3.20
N ASN A 129 -11.41 17.62 3.66
CA ASN A 129 -11.96 18.72 2.87
C ASN A 129 -12.54 18.26 1.51
N ILE A 130 -13.46 17.29 1.57
CA ILE A 130 -13.99 16.57 0.41
C ILE A 130 -14.49 17.51 -0.68
N ASN A 131 -15.22 18.55 -0.29
CA ASN A 131 -15.88 19.45 -1.25
C ASN A 131 -14.88 20.28 -2.08
N GLU A 132 -13.76 20.69 -1.51
CA GLU A 132 -12.79 21.56 -2.17
C GLU A 132 -11.57 20.84 -2.72
N GLU A 133 -11.20 19.71 -2.11
CA GLU A 133 -9.96 18.99 -2.46
C GLU A 133 -10.22 17.71 -3.27
N ILE A 134 -11.31 16.99 -2.99
CA ILE A 134 -11.54 15.68 -3.60
C ILE A 134 -12.58 15.75 -4.72
N PHE A 135 -13.79 16.26 -4.46
CA PHE A 135 -14.86 16.32 -5.44
C PHE A 135 -14.46 16.98 -6.76
N PRO A 136 -13.74 18.12 -6.79
CA PRO A 136 -13.42 18.75 -8.06
C PRO A 136 -12.62 17.86 -9.00
N GLY A 137 -11.64 17.09 -8.48
CA GLY A 137 -10.86 16.16 -9.28
C GLY A 137 -11.67 14.92 -9.68
N TRP A 138 -12.48 14.37 -8.77
CA TRP A 138 -13.32 13.19 -9.05
C TRP A 138 -14.46 13.47 -10.03
N ARG A 139 -14.95 14.68 -10.10
CA ARG A 139 -16.05 15.11 -10.99
C ARG A 139 -15.57 15.77 -12.28
N ASN A 140 -14.27 15.89 -12.47
CA ASN A 140 -13.71 16.40 -13.71
C ASN A 140 -13.83 15.33 -14.80
N PRO A 141 -14.56 15.58 -15.90
CA PRO A 141 -14.79 14.61 -16.98
C PRO A 141 -13.52 14.22 -17.74
N GLU A 142 -12.42 14.98 -17.59
CA GLU A 142 -11.12 14.65 -18.19
C GLU A 142 -10.35 13.60 -17.36
N ASN A 143 -10.81 13.28 -16.14
CA ASN A 143 -10.17 12.30 -15.29
C ASN A 143 -10.88 10.94 -15.40
N PHE A 144 -10.10 9.88 -15.30
CA PHE A 144 -10.60 8.51 -15.25
C PHE A 144 -10.30 7.89 -13.89
N ILE A 145 -11.35 7.54 -13.16
CA ILE A 145 -11.28 7.05 -11.78
C ILE A 145 -11.64 5.57 -11.73
N VAL A 146 -10.71 4.75 -11.26
CA VAL A 146 -10.93 3.33 -10.99
C VAL A 146 -10.98 3.09 -9.50
N VAL A 147 -11.93 2.31 -9.02
CA VAL A 147 -12.01 1.93 -7.61
C VAL A 147 -12.11 0.41 -7.48
N SER A 148 -11.18 -0.17 -6.71
CA SER A 148 -11.24 -1.56 -6.27
C SER A 148 -11.73 -1.60 -4.83
N ASP A 149 -12.94 -2.14 -4.62
CA ASP A 149 -13.56 -2.19 -3.31
C ASP A 149 -14.44 -3.45 -3.19
N PRO A 150 -14.46 -4.14 -2.04
CA PRO A 150 -15.39 -5.25 -1.80
C PRO A 150 -16.84 -4.79 -1.60
N TYR A 151 -17.06 -3.49 -1.36
CA TYR A 151 -18.37 -2.92 -1.11
C TYR A 151 -18.68 -1.72 -2.02
N PRO A 152 -19.96 -1.43 -2.30
CA PRO A 152 -20.36 -0.24 -3.03
C PRO A 152 -20.25 1.03 -2.16
N SER A 153 -19.02 1.35 -1.77
CA SER A 153 -18.69 2.55 -1.00
C SER A 153 -19.00 3.84 -1.79
N ALA A 154 -19.04 4.99 -1.13
CA ALA A 154 -19.23 6.27 -1.80
C ALA A 154 -18.18 6.52 -2.89
N SER A 155 -16.95 6.08 -2.67
CA SER A 155 -15.90 6.10 -3.70
C SER A 155 -16.22 5.18 -4.88
N ALA A 156 -16.61 3.95 -4.61
CA ALA A 156 -16.92 2.98 -5.66
C ALA A 156 -18.06 3.45 -6.55
N VAL A 157 -19.19 3.88 -5.97
CA VAL A 157 -20.35 4.35 -6.76
C VAL A 157 -20.12 5.68 -7.49
N SER A 158 -19.01 6.37 -7.19
CA SER A 158 -18.63 7.63 -7.84
C SER A 158 -17.53 7.46 -8.88
N ALA A 159 -17.01 6.25 -9.06
CA ALA A 159 -15.94 5.92 -10.01
C ALA A 159 -16.47 5.72 -11.43
N ASP A 160 -15.59 5.88 -12.41
CA ASP A 160 -15.87 5.53 -13.81
C ASP A 160 -15.83 4.02 -14.05
N LEU A 161 -14.96 3.32 -13.31
CA LEU A 161 -14.83 1.87 -13.35
C LEU A 161 -14.74 1.30 -11.93
N ILE A 162 -15.56 0.29 -11.66
CA ILE A 162 -15.53 -0.46 -10.40
C ILE A 162 -14.94 -1.85 -10.68
N LEU A 163 -13.89 -2.21 -9.95
CA LEU A 163 -13.31 -3.55 -9.95
C LEU A 163 -13.64 -4.22 -8.61
N PRO A 164 -14.49 -5.25 -8.59
CA PRO A 164 -14.79 -5.96 -7.34
C PRO A 164 -13.54 -6.65 -6.82
N THR A 165 -13.20 -6.42 -5.54
CA THR A 165 -12.03 -7.02 -4.91
C THR A 165 -12.40 -7.98 -3.79
N CYS A 166 -11.54 -8.97 -3.58
CA CYS A 166 -11.68 -9.95 -2.51
C CYS A 166 -11.44 -9.32 -1.14
N MET A 167 -12.21 -9.76 -0.15
CA MET A 167 -11.92 -9.48 1.26
C MET A 167 -10.71 -10.30 1.75
N TRP A 168 -10.16 -9.94 2.90
CA TRP A 168 -8.97 -10.60 3.44
C TRP A 168 -9.12 -12.13 3.63
N VAL A 169 -10.33 -12.60 3.96
CA VAL A 169 -10.62 -14.05 4.11
C VAL A 169 -10.74 -14.78 2.76
N GLU A 170 -10.93 -14.04 1.69
CA GLU A 170 -11.15 -14.53 0.33
C GLU A 170 -9.88 -14.54 -0.52
N LYS A 171 -8.74 -14.17 0.07
CA LYS A 171 -7.42 -14.14 -0.57
C LYS A 171 -6.34 -14.55 0.42
N GLU A 172 -5.15 -14.79 -0.08
CA GLU A 172 -3.97 -15.01 0.74
C GLU A 172 -3.20 -13.71 0.98
N GLY A 173 -2.34 -13.72 1.98
CA GLY A 173 -1.48 -12.58 2.28
C GLY A 173 -0.66 -12.75 3.54
N GLY A 174 -0.03 -11.67 3.95
CA GLY A 174 0.73 -11.60 5.18
C GLY A 174 0.48 -10.30 5.92
N TYR A 175 0.63 -10.30 7.24
CA TYR A 175 0.64 -9.06 8.01
C TYR A 175 1.69 -9.08 9.11
N GLY A 176 2.33 -7.92 9.26
CA GLY A 176 3.22 -7.64 10.36
C GLY A 176 2.45 -7.02 11.53
N ASN A 177 2.74 -7.48 12.73
CA ASN A 177 2.13 -6.97 13.95
C ASN A 177 3.08 -6.04 14.73
N ALA A 178 2.63 -5.55 15.88
CA ALA A 178 3.41 -4.67 16.75
C ALA A 178 4.67 -5.34 17.35
N GLU A 179 4.69 -6.66 17.41
CA GLU A 179 5.85 -7.44 17.85
C GLU A 179 6.87 -7.69 16.73
N ARG A 180 6.66 -7.11 15.54
CA ARG A 180 7.49 -7.31 14.33
C ARG A 180 7.47 -8.76 13.82
N ARG A 181 6.40 -9.49 14.09
CA ARG A 181 6.19 -10.82 13.55
C ARG A 181 5.37 -10.72 12.27
N THR A 182 5.86 -11.30 11.17
CA THR A 182 5.10 -11.49 9.94
C THR A 182 4.34 -12.81 10.02
N GLN A 183 3.04 -12.73 9.78
CA GLN A 183 2.13 -13.87 9.81
C GLN A 183 1.52 -14.07 8.43
N LEU A 184 1.63 -15.27 7.89
CA LEU A 184 0.96 -15.69 6.67
C LEU A 184 -0.47 -16.09 6.99
N TRP A 185 -1.44 -15.62 6.21
CA TRP A 185 -2.79 -16.17 6.23
C TRP A 185 -3.13 -16.84 4.91
N ARG A 186 -3.97 -17.84 4.97
CA ARG A 186 -4.45 -18.59 3.84
C ARG A 186 -5.88 -18.16 3.48
N GLN A 187 -6.22 -18.26 2.22
CA GLN A 187 -7.59 -18.11 1.77
C GLN A 187 -8.51 -19.09 2.52
N GLN A 188 -9.59 -18.60 3.09
CA GLN A 188 -10.55 -19.40 3.84
C GLN A 188 -11.79 -19.71 3.02
N VAL A 189 -12.22 -18.77 2.19
CA VAL A 189 -13.40 -18.88 1.35
C VAL A 189 -13.10 -18.32 -0.04
N LYS A 190 -13.81 -18.80 -1.04
CA LYS A 190 -13.70 -18.27 -2.42
C LYS A 190 -14.35 -16.89 -2.47
N GLY A 191 -13.73 -15.95 -3.19
CA GLY A 191 -14.31 -14.64 -3.48
C GLY A 191 -15.63 -14.78 -4.27
N PRO A 192 -16.60 -13.90 -4.03
CA PRO A 192 -17.90 -13.95 -4.72
C PRO A 192 -17.79 -13.42 -6.16
N GLY A 193 -18.52 -14.04 -7.07
CA GLY A 193 -18.67 -13.59 -8.46
C GLY A 193 -17.31 -13.38 -9.15
N ASP A 194 -17.13 -12.20 -9.70
CA ASP A 194 -15.91 -11.79 -10.42
C ASP A 194 -14.87 -11.07 -9.53
N ALA A 195 -15.04 -11.11 -8.20
CA ALA A 195 -14.07 -10.54 -7.30
C ALA A 195 -12.69 -11.21 -7.44
N ARG A 196 -11.65 -10.40 -7.51
CA ARG A 196 -10.25 -10.84 -7.58
C ARG A 196 -9.43 -10.16 -6.48
N SER A 197 -8.32 -10.76 -6.09
CA SER A 197 -7.41 -10.11 -5.13
C SER A 197 -6.82 -8.82 -5.71
N ASP A 198 -6.45 -7.88 -4.83
CA ASP A 198 -5.80 -6.64 -5.26
C ASP A 198 -4.48 -6.93 -5.98
N LEU A 199 -3.73 -7.91 -5.51
CA LEU A 199 -2.49 -8.35 -6.16
C LEU A 199 -2.75 -8.84 -7.58
N TRP A 200 -3.75 -9.71 -7.77
CA TRP A 200 -4.12 -10.20 -9.09
C TRP A 200 -4.46 -9.05 -10.04
N GLN A 201 -5.24 -8.08 -9.58
CA GLN A 201 -5.63 -6.91 -10.40
C GLN A 201 -4.41 -6.10 -10.85
N ILE A 202 -3.45 -5.85 -9.93
CA ILE A 202 -2.21 -5.11 -10.25
C ILE A 202 -1.35 -5.90 -11.24
N VAL A 203 -1.19 -7.20 -11.03
CA VAL A 203 -0.39 -8.07 -11.90
C VAL A 203 -0.99 -8.16 -13.29
N GLU A 204 -2.32 -8.36 -13.41
CA GLU A 204 -2.99 -8.35 -14.70
C GLU A 204 -2.83 -7.00 -15.41
N PHE A 205 -3.01 -5.90 -14.69
CA PHE A 205 -2.85 -4.55 -15.25
C PHE A 205 -1.44 -4.32 -15.80
N SER A 206 -0.41 -4.86 -15.16
CA SER A 206 0.98 -4.72 -15.59
C SER A 206 1.28 -5.33 -16.97
N LYS A 207 0.43 -6.23 -17.46
CA LYS A 207 0.56 -6.85 -18.80
C LYS A 207 0.30 -5.88 -19.96
N TYR A 208 -0.36 -4.77 -19.68
CA TYR A 208 -0.76 -3.77 -20.67
C TYR A 208 0.25 -2.64 -20.87
N PHE A 209 1.32 -2.60 -20.07
CA PHE A 209 2.36 -1.57 -20.15
C PHE A 209 3.70 -2.17 -20.54
N LYS A 210 4.38 -1.50 -21.48
CA LYS A 210 5.74 -1.84 -21.87
C LYS A 210 6.74 -0.96 -21.11
N THR A 211 7.93 -1.49 -20.94
CA THR A 211 9.05 -0.75 -20.34
C THR A 211 9.35 0.54 -21.08
N ASP A 212 9.23 0.54 -22.41
CA ASP A 212 9.45 1.72 -23.26
C ASP A 212 8.47 2.87 -22.97
N GLU A 213 7.33 2.58 -22.38
CA GLU A 213 6.30 3.58 -22.05
C GLU A 213 6.49 4.17 -20.64
N VAL A 214 7.20 3.45 -19.77
CA VAL A 214 7.20 3.75 -18.32
C VAL A 214 8.59 4.03 -17.78
N TRP A 215 9.63 3.38 -18.30
CA TRP A 215 10.98 3.54 -17.80
C TRP A 215 11.73 4.70 -18.48
N PRO A 216 12.65 5.37 -17.75
CA PRO A 216 13.48 6.41 -18.34
C PRO A 216 14.31 5.89 -19.51
N GLU A 217 14.42 6.69 -20.60
CA GLU A 217 15.19 6.32 -21.78
C GLU A 217 16.66 6.04 -21.45
N GLU A 218 17.24 6.77 -20.49
CA GLU A 218 18.62 6.58 -20.05
C GLU A 218 18.86 5.20 -19.41
N VAL A 219 17.83 4.61 -18.83
CA VAL A 219 17.87 3.25 -18.30
C VAL A 219 17.78 2.23 -19.41
N LEU A 220 16.86 2.43 -20.36
CA LEU A 220 16.66 1.52 -21.49
C LEU A 220 17.83 1.53 -22.47
N ALA A 221 18.48 2.67 -22.67
CA ALA A 221 19.68 2.78 -23.51
C ALA A 221 20.86 1.95 -22.96
N LYS A 222 20.95 1.83 -21.63
CA LYS A 222 22.00 1.03 -20.97
C LYS A 222 21.63 -0.44 -20.83
N ASN A 223 20.35 -0.77 -20.94
CA ASN A 223 19.82 -2.10 -20.71
C ASN A 223 18.81 -2.46 -21.84
N PRO A 224 19.27 -2.57 -23.08
CA PRO A 224 18.40 -2.75 -24.25
C PRO A 224 17.61 -4.06 -24.24
N GLU A 225 18.01 -5.04 -23.45
CA GLU A 225 17.33 -6.32 -23.28
C GLU A 225 15.95 -6.21 -22.64
N TYR A 226 15.64 -5.06 -22.02
CA TYR A 226 14.31 -4.81 -21.44
C TYR A 226 13.35 -4.14 -22.43
N ARG A 227 13.83 -3.60 -23.55
CA ARG A 227 12.96 -2.94 -24.52
C ARG A 227 11.89 -3.87 -25.09
N GLY A 228 10.70 -3.33 -25.22
CA GLY A 228 9.53 -4.03 -25.76
C GLY A 228 8.91 -5.06 -24.82
N LYS A 229 9.52 -5.34 -23.66
CA LYS A 229 8.95 -6.22 -22.64
C LYS A 229 7.83 -5.52 -21.88
N THR A 230 6.84 -6.29 -21.44
CA THR A 230 5.81 -5.80 -20.53
C THR A 230 6.37 -5.64 -19.12
N LEU A 231 5.74 -4.80 -18.31
CA LEU A 231 6.06 -4.73 -16.88
C LEU A 231 5.84 -6.08 -16.19
N TYR A 232 4.83 -6.85 -16.64
CA TYR A 232 4.59 -8.20 -16.16
C TYR A 232 5.81 -9.11 -16.35
N GLU A 233 6.39 -9.14 -17.56
CA GLU A 233 7.56 -9.98 -17.86
C GLU A 233 8.77 -9.61 -17.01
N VAL A 234 8.98 -8.34 -16.78
CA VAL A 234 10.17 -7.86 -16.04
C VAL A 234 10.00 -7.98 -14.53
N LEU A 235 8.82 -7.64 -14.00
CA LEU A 235 8.59 -7.57 -12.55
C LEU A 235 8.10 -8.89 -11.96
N TYR A 236 7.32 -9.66 -12.72
CA TYR A 236 6.62 -10.83 -12.20
C TYR A 236 7.08 -12.17 -12.80
N LEU A 237 7.69 -12.18 -13.99
CA LEU A 237 8.24 -13.38 -14.63
C LEU A 237 9.76 -13.45 -14.61
N ASN A 238 10.42 -12.75 -13.69
CA ASN A 238 11.86 -12.87 -13.54
C ASN A 238 12.25 -14.22 -12.87
N ASP A 239 13.54 -14.59 -12.94
CA ASP A 239 14.03 -15.88 -12.45
C ASP A 239 13.65 -16.23 -11.02
N GLN A 240 13.41 -15.23 -10.17
CA GLN A 240 13.00 -15.48 -8.78
C GLN A 240 11.57 -16.02 -8.68
N VAL A 241 10.67 -15.53 -9.53
CA VAL A 241 9.29 -16.04 -9.59
C VAL A 241 9.29 -17.45 -10.15
N ASN A 242 10.02 -17.69 -11.24
CA ASN A 242 10.05 -18.99 -11.92
C ASN A 242 10.72 -20.10 -11.08
N GLN A 243 11.52 -19.75 -10.09
CA GLN A 243 12.16 -20.72 -9.18
C GLN A 243 11.24 -21.17 -8.03
N TYR A 244 10.14 -20.49 -7.82
CA TYR A 244 9.22 -20.81 -6.74
C TYR A 244 8.01 -21.57 -7.26
N GLN A 245 7.91 -22.84 -6.85
CA GLN A 245 6.73 -23.66 -7.12
C GLN A 245 5.75 -23.54 -5.96
N ILE A 246 4.57 -22.97 -6.26
CA ILE A 246 3.50 -22.93 -5.29
C ILE A 246 2.80 -24.28 -5.28
N PRO A 247 2.53 -24.87 -4.11
CA PRO A 247 1.73 -26.08 -4.04
C PRO A 247 0.34 -25.83 -4.64
N THR A 248 0.03 -26.51 -5.73
CA THR A 248 -1.26 -26.41 -6.42
C THR A 248 -2.36 -27.30 -5.81
N ASP A 249 -1.96 -28.10 -4.81
CA ASP A 249 -2.82 -29.07 -4.12
C ASP A 249 -3.52 -28.50 -2.88
N ILE A 250 -3.36 -27.19 -2.62
CA ILE A 250 -4.05 -26.53 -1.51
C ILE A 250 -5.51 -26.33 -1.87
N PRO A 251 -6.47 -26.91 -1.12
CA PRO A 251 -7.88 -26.76 -1.41
C PRO A 251 -8.33 -25.29 -1.45
N GLY A 252 -9.03 -24.90 -2.51
CA GLY A 252 -9.50 -23.52 -2.69
C GLY A 252 -8.49 -22.56 -3.33
N TYR A 253 -7.29 -23.00 -3.61
CA TYR A 253 -6.30 -22.20 -4.33
C TYR A 253 -6.69 -22.09 -5.81
N LEU A 254 -6.70 -20.88 -6.33
CA LEU A 254 -6.88 -20.65 -7.76
C LEU A 254 -5.49 -20.64 -8.41
N ASN A 255 -5.28 -21.46 -9.42
CA ASN A 255 -3.98 -21.62 -10.09
C ASN A 255 -3.36 -20.29 -10.51
N ASP A 256 -4.16 -19.40 -11.09
CA ASP A 256 -3.68 -18.09 -11.55
C ASP A 256 -3.21 -17.20 -10.41
N GLU A 257 -3.94 -17.18 -9.29
CA GLU A 257 -3.54 -16.43 -8.09
C GLU A 257 -2.31 -17.07 -7.42
N ALA A 258 -2.17 -18.40 -7.52
CA ALA A 258 -1.05 -19.11 -6.96
C ALA A 258 0.28 -18.69 -7.60
N GLU A 259 0.32 -18.55 -8.92
CA GLU A 259 1.52 -18.09 -9.64
C GLU A 259 1.93 -16.68 -9.22
N HIS A 260 0.97 -15.75 -9.17
CA HIS A 260 1.23 -14.36 -8.79
C HIS A 260 1.59 -14.21 -7.32
N PHE A 261 0.98 -14.99 -6.45
CA PHE A 261 1.27 -14.99 -5.03
C PHE A 261 2.67 -15.54 -4.73
N GLY A 262 3.16 -16.49 -5.51
CA GLY A 262 4.54 -16.99 -5.42
C GLY A 262 5.56 -15.89 -5.57
N PHE A 263 5.35 -14.94 -6.47
CA PHE A 263 6.18 -13.74 -6.57
C PHE A 263 6.26 -12.97 -5.25
N TYR A 264 5.12 -12.78 -4.59
CA TYR A 264 5.04 -12.04 -3.33
C TYR A 264 5.88 -12.69 -2.24
N LEU A 265 5.78 -14.01 -2.07
CA LEU A 265 6.55 -14.78 -1.10
C LEU A 265 8.05 -14.75 -1.41
N GLN A 266 8.42 -14.91 -2.67
CA GLN A 266 9.83 -14.93 -3.07
C GLN A 266 10.55 -13.60 -2.89
N LYS A 267 9.86 -12.50 -3.10
CA LYS A 267 10.45 -11.17 -2.98
C LYS A 267 10.64 -10.73 -1.53
N GLY A 268 10.26 -11.57 -0.56
CA GLY A 268 10.39 -11.22 0.85
C GLY A 268 9.59 -9.98 1.24
N LEU A 269 8.45 -9.80 0.60
CA LEU A 269 7.55 -8.67 0.86
C LEU A 269 6.68 -8.92 2.10
N PHE A 270 6.91 -10.03 2.79
CA PHE A 270 6.29 -10.42 4.05
C PHE A 270 7.31 -10.57 5.16
#